data_61cfa4fdce197121d81516f0653210d0
#
_entry.id   61cfa4fdce197121d81516f0653210d0
#
_cell.length_a   1.000
_cell.length_b   1.000
_cell.length_c   1.000
_cell.angle_alpha   90.00
_cell.angle_beta   90.00
_cell.angle_gamma   90.00
#
_symmetry.space_group_name_H-M   'P 1'
#
loop_
_entity.id
_entity.type
_entity.pdbx_description
1 polymer ?
#
loop_
_entity_poly.entity_id
_entity_poly.type
_entity_poly.pdbx_seq_one_letter_code
_entity_poly.pdbx_strand_id
1 'polypeptide(L)'
;MIAVGIFAKPPYPGSVKTRLIPDIGAAKAARVYRYCLEYTLQVVRESGLEYQLFLSETCDDVLFQQEEHSLQKGDGLGQRMYHAFQELLDTASDGALIIGTDCLDLTPMHLQDAARSLADHELVLIPALDGGYALIGCTTIEPGLFRDLLWSTDKVYRQTFANAQRLNYRVTSLETLRDIDTLQDLEHYPELLALIASS
;
A
#
# COMPACT_ATOMS: atom_id res chain seq x y z
N MET A 1 14.94 1.35 14.02
CA MET A 1 13.54 0.82 14.02
C MET A 1 12.89 1.20 12.69
N ILE A 2 12.20 0.28 12.00
CA ILE A 2 11.43 0.53 10.78
C ILE A 2 9.95 0.52 11.13
N ALA A 3 9.19 1.51 10.63
CA ALA A 3 7.74 1.58 10.79
C ALA A 3 7.01 1.38 9.46
N VAL A 4 5.80 0.81 9.51
CA VAL A 4 4.96 0.54 8.35
C VAL A 4 3.72 1.44 8.37
N GLY A 5 3.51 2.23 7.32
CA GLY A 5 2.27 2.96 7.05
C GLY A 5 1.37 2.14 6.15
N ILE A 6 0.14 1.88 6.57
CA ILE A 6 -0.87 1.20 5.77
C ILE A 6 -1.84 2.22 5.22
N PHE A 7 -1.86 2.43 3.91
CA PHE A 7 -2.81 3.33 3.25
C PHE A 7 -4.13 2.61 3.01
N ALA A 8 -5.15 3.01 3.75
CA ALA A 8 -6.46 2.38 3.70
C ALA A 8 -7.59 3.37 3.45
N LYS A 9 -8.71 2.82 2.96
CA LYS A 9 -10.00 3.52 2.82
C LYS A 9 -11.03 2.84 3.70
N PRO A 10 -12.08 3.55 4.13
CA PRO A 10 -13.24 2.89 4.70
C PRO A 10 -13.86 1.90 3.71
N PRO A 11 -14.24 0.68 4.14
CA PRO A 11 -14.74 -0.37 3.25
C PRO A 11 -16.21 -0.15 2.85
N TYR A 12 -16.55 1.06 2.38
CA TYR A 12 -17.92 1.41 2.01
C TYR A 12 -18.25 0.94 0.59
N PRO A 13 -19.45 0.32 0.39
CA PRO A 13 -19.95 0.01 -0.94
C PRO A 13 -19.99 1.24 -1.85
N GLY A 14 -19.40 1.12 -3.03
CA GLY A 14 -19.33 2.21 -4.01
C GLY A 14 -18.06 3.07 -3.96
N SER A 15 -17.28 3.04 -2.86
CA SER A 15 -16.06 3.84 -2.70
C SER A 15 -14.77 3.06 -2.90
N VAL A 16 -14.80 1.74 -2.79
CA VAL A 16 -13.64 0.85 -2.90
C VAL A 16 -13.82 -0.17 -4.01
N LYS A 17 -12.70 -0.63 -4.59
CA LYS A 17 -12.69 -1.61 -5.70
C LYS A 17 -13.70 -1.28 -6.80
N THR A 18 -13.75 0.00 -7.17
CA THR A 18 -14.75 0.52 -8.11
C THR A 18 -14.68 -0.13 -9.49
N ARG A 19 -13.52 -0.65 -9.90
CA ARG A 19 -13.35 -1.39 -11.16
C ARG A 19 -14.05 -2.76 -11.14
N LEU A 20 -14.27 -3.35 -9.96
CA LEU A 20 -15.03 -4.59 -9.80
C LEU A 20 -16.56 -4.39 -9.80
N ILE A 21 -17.03 -3.18 -9.53
CA ILE A 21 -18.47 -2.90 -9.36
C ILE A 21 -19.32 -3.32 -10.58
N PRO A 22 -18.90 -3.07 -11.83
CA PRO A 22 -19.68 -3.49 -12.99
C PRO A 22 -19.91 -4.99 -13.07
N ASP A 23 -18.95 -5.80 -12.56
CA ASP A 23 -18.97 -7.25 -12.67
C ASP A 23 -19.67 -7.94 -11.50
N ILE A 24 -19.41 -7.45 -10.25
CA ILE A 24 -19.87 -8.15 -9.03
C ILE A 24 -20.77 -7.31 -8.12
N GLY A 25 -20.98 -6.03 -8.44
CA GLY A 25 -21.77 -5.09 -7.64
C GLY A 25 -21.01 -4.47 -6.47
N ALA A 26 -21.47 -3.31 -6.00
CA ALA A 26 -20.78 -2.50 -5.00
C ALA A 26 -20.61 -3.21 -3.63
N ALA A 27 -21.62 -3.98 -3.19
CA ALA A 27 -21.56 -4.69 -1.93
C ALA A 27 -20.48 -5.78 -1.92
N LYS A 28 -20.39 -6.57 -2.98
CA LYS A 28 -19.36 -7.62 -3.11
C LYS A 28 -17.97 -7.01 -3.31
N ALA A 29 -17.85 -5.93 -4.06
CA ALA A 29 -16.60 -5.19 -4.19
C ALA A 29 -16.07 -4.68 -2.84
N ALA A 30 -16.95 -4.16 -1.98
CA ALA A 30 -16.59 -3.76 -0.63
C ALA A 30 -16.20 -4.95 0.27
N ARG A 31 -16.83 -6.12 0.11
CA ARG A 31 -16.45 -7.36 0.83
C ARG A 31 -15.05 -7.84 0.41
N VAL A 32 -14.74 -7.80 -0.90
CA VAL A 32 -13.39 -8.11 -1.40
C VAL A 32 -12.37 -7.16 -0.79
N TYR A 33 -12.66 -5.86 -0.81
CA TYR A 33 -11.76 -4.87 -0.22
C TYR A 33 -11.53 -5.11 1.28
N ARG A 34 -12.60 -5.37 2.05
CA ARG A 34 -12.50 -5.69 3.49
C ARG A 34 -11.60 -6.91 3.73
N TYR A 35 -11.78 -7.95 2.95
CA TYR A 35 -10.93 -9.15 3.04
C TYR A 35 -9.44 -8.81 2.79
N CYS A 36 -9.14 -8.05 1.75
CA CYS A 36 -7.78 -7.61 1.45
C CYS A 36 -7.18 -6.75 2.59
N LEU A 37 -7.98 -5.84 3.17
CA LEU A 37 -7.56 -5.01 4.30
C LEU A 37 -7.26 -5.85 5.56
N GLU A 38 -8.14 -6.79 5.91
CA GLU A 38 -7.95 -7.70 7.06
C GLU A 38 -6.69 -8.57 6.85
N TYR A 39 -6.48 -9.09 5.64
CA TYR A 39 -5.27 -9.80 5.26
C TYR A 39 -4.01 -8.93 5.43
N THR A 40 -4.04 -7.70 4.91
CA THR A 40 -2.90 -6.77 5.04
C THR A 40 -2.55 -6.49 6.50
N LEU A 41 -3.55 -6.27 7.35
CA LEU A 41 -3.33 -6.08 8.80
C LEU A 41 -2.70 -7.32 9.44
N GLN A 42 -3.16 -8.52 9.06
CA GLN A 42 -2.56 -9.76 9.55
C GLN A 42 -1.09 -9.88 9.12
N VAL A 43 -0.79 -9.66 7.85
CA VAL A 43 0.59 -9.69 7.32
C VAL A 43 1.52 -8.74 8.06
N VAL A 44 1.06 -7.51 8.33
CA VAL A 44 1.88 -6.52 9.03
C VAL A 44 2.10 -6.92 10.49
N ARG A 45 1.08 -7.40 11.19
CA ARG A 45 1.23 -7.91 12.57
C ARG A 45 2.20 -9.09 12.65
N GLU A 46 2.11 -10.03 11.70
CA GLU A 46 2.99 -11.20 11.63
C GLU A 46 4.44 -10.82 11.26
N SER A 47 4.67 -9.67 10.61
CA SER A 47 6.01 -9.19 10.30
C SER A 47 6.79 -8.77 11.54
N GLY A 48 6.11 -8.44 12.64
CA GLY A 48 6.68 -7.93 13.87
C GLY A 48 7.19 -6.48 13.79
N LEU A 49 6.88 -5.75 12.71
CA LEU A 49 7.21 -4.34 12.56
C LEU A 49 6.13 -3.46 13.20
N GLU A 50 6.54 -2.33 13.77
CA GLU A 50 5.59 -1.30 14.22
C GLU A 50 4.81 -0.75 13.02
N TYR A 51 3.54 -0.42 13.22
CA TYR A 51 2.71 0.08 12.13
C TYR A 51 1.65 1.08 12.58
N GLN A 52 1.19 1.87 11.61
CA GLN A 52 0.11 2.85 11.74
C GLN A 52 -0.76 2.84 10.48
N LEU A 53 -2.08 2.99 10.62
CA LEU A 53 -2.97 3.19 9.48
C LEU A 53 -3.05 4.68 9.11
N PHE A 54 -3.06 4.92 7.79
CA PHE A 54 -3.34 6.23 7.20
C PHE A 54 -4.64 6.14 6.41
N LEU A 55 -5.74 6.65 7.01
CA LEU A 55 -7.08 6.57 6.42
C LEU A 55 -7.34 7.72 5.45
N SER A 56 -8.00 7.43 4.33
CA SER A 56 -8.36 8.47 3.35
C SER A 56 -9.41 9.45 3.88
N GLU A 57 -10.22 9.04 4.84
CA GLU A 57 -11.28 9.80 5.49
C GLU A 57 -11.64 9.17 6.85
N THR A 58 -12.36 9.90 7.69
CA THR A 58 -12.84 9.39 8.98
C THR A 58 -13.86 8.27 8.80
N CYS A 59 -13.82 7.27 9.71
CA CYS A 59 -14.68 6.12 9.64
C CYS A 59 -14.97 5.58 11.04
N ASP A 60 -16.22 5.16 11.28
CA ASP A 60 -16.66 4.52 12.52
C ASP A 60 -16.60 2.98 12.44
N ASP A 61 -15.99 2.41 11.41
CA ASP A 61 -15.86 0.94 11.29
C ASP A 61 -15.03 0.39 12.44
N VAL A 62 -15.55 -0.66 13.08
CA VAL A 62 -14.93 -1.31 14.25
C VAL A 62 -13.50 -1.77 13.98
N LEU A 63 -13.17 -2.10 12.74
CA LEU A 63 -11.84 -2.55 12.34
C LEU A 63 -10.78 -1.46 12.62
N PHE A 64 -11.13 -0.17 12.46
CA PHE A 64 -10.20 0.94 12.69
C PHE A 64 -10.22 1.47 14.13
N GLN A 65 -11.26 1.17 14.92
CA GLN A 65 -11.35 1.63 16.31
C GLN A 65 -10.29 1.01 17.22
N GLN A 66 -9.74 -0.14 16.84
CA GLN A 66 -8.73 -0.89 17.62
C GLN A 66 -7.31 -0.65 17.11
N GLU A 67 -7.14 0.14 16.04
CA GLU A 67 -5.87 0.39 15.38
C GLU A 67 -5.42 1.84 15.59
N GLU A 68 -4.12 2.03 15.78
CA GLU A 68 -3.55 3.37 15.72
C GLU A 68 -3.68 3.90 14.30
N HIS A 69 -4.32 5.06 14.14
CA HIS A 69 -4.56 5.64 12.83
C HIS A 69 -4.51 7.17 12.81
N SER A 70 -4.15 7.71 11.66
CA SER A 70 -4.26 9.12 11.31
C SER A 70 -4.92 9.30 9.95
N LEU A 71 -5.30 10.55 9.62
CA LEU A 71 -5.83 10.86 8.29
C LEU A 71 -4.70 11.20 7.34
N GLN A 72 -4.82 10.71 6.10
CA GLN A 72 -3.92 11.10 5.01
C GLN A 72 -4.03 12.61 4.76
N LYS A 73 -2.88 13.29 4.66
CA LYS A 73 -2.80 14.75 4.49
C LYS A 73 -2.28 15.08 3.09
N GLY A 74 -2.97 15.93 2.33
CA GLY A 74 -2.55 16.40 1.01
C GLY A 74 -3.60 16.23 -0.08
N ASP A 75 -3.47 17.01 -1.17
CA ASP A 75 -4.45 17.10 -2.26
C ASP A 75 -4.35 15.95 -3.29
N GLY A 76 -3.29 15.15 -3.22
CA GLY A 76 -3.08 14.01 -4.11
C GLY A 76 -2.24 12.92 -3.47
N LEU A 77 -2.21 11.72 -4.09
CA LEU A 77 -1.54 10.55 -3.53
C LEU A 77 -0.07 10.82 -3.19
N GLY A 78 0.68 11.51 -4.07
CA GLY A 78 2.08 11.84 -3.81
C GLY A 78 2.29 12.71 -2.58
N GLN A 79 1.45 13.75 -2.37
CA GLN A 79 1.53 14.58 -1.16
C GLN A 79 1.14 13.78 0.09
N ARG A 80 0.12 12.94 -0.01
CA ARG A 80 -0.30 12.08 1.10
C ARG A 80 0.79 11.12 1.52
N MET A 81 1.45 10.48 0.56
CA MET A 81 2.60 9.60 0.82
C MET A 81 3.78 10.36 1.41
N TYR A 82 4.08 11.55 0.88
CA TYR A 82 5.14 12.39 1.41
C TYR A 82 4.93 12.75 2.88
N HIS A 83 3.72 13.22 3.26
CA HIS A 83 3.41 13.57 4.64
C HIS A 83 3.38 12.35 5.57
N ALA A 84 2.89 11.20 5.08
CA ALA A 84 2.90 9.97 5.86
C ALA A 84 4.34 9.49 6.12
N PHE A 85 5.24 9.57 5.12
CA PHE A 85 6.66 9.29 5.34
C PHE A 85 7.29 10.24 6.35
N GLN A 86 6.99 11.54 6.28
CA GLN A 86 7.50 12.48 7.29
C GLN A 86 7.05 12.08 8.69
N GLU A 87 5.74 11.78 8.89
CA GLU A 87 5.18 11.37 10.18
C GLU A 87 5.81 10.08 10.70
N LEU A 88 6.02 9.09 9.84
CA LEU A 88 6.67 7.82 10.21
C LEU A 88 8.16 8.00 10.52
N LEU A 89 8.89 8.77 9.71
CA LEU A 89 10.32 8.98 9.90
C LEU A 89 10.65 9.85 11.12
N ASP A 90 9.72 10.66 11.59
CA ASP A 90 9.89 11.41 12.86
C ASP A 90 9.97 10.46 14.07
N THR A 91 9.38 9.27 13.98
CA THR A 91 9.35 8.27 15.06
C THR A 91 10.25 7.07 14.80
N ALA A 92 10.47 6.70 13.52
CA ALA A 92 11.24 5.53 13.11
C ALA A 92 12.65 5.95 12.65
N SER A 93 13.68 5.55 13.40
CA SER A 93 15.07 6.01 13.22
C SER A 93 15.76 5.46 11.96
N ASP A 94 15.34 4.30 11.45
CA ASP A 94 16.08 3.56 10.41
C ASP A 94 15.37 3.55 9.07
N GLY A 95 14.11 4.03 9.03
CA GLY A 95 13.33 4.14 7.80
C GLY A 95 11.85 3.81 7.99
N ALA A 96 11.09 3.98 6.94
CA ALA A 96 9.65 3.70 6.91
C ALA A 96 9.26 2.98 5.61
N LEU A 97 8.21 2.16 5.69
CA LEU A 97 7.56 1.51 4.57
C LEU A 97 6.14 2.04 4.43
N ILE A 98 5.64 2.19 3.20
CA ILE A 98 4.22 2.43 2.94
C ILE A 98 3.71 1.33 2.02
N ILE A 99 2.56 0.75 2.38
CA ILE A 99 1.86 -0.28 1.61
C ILE A 99 0.41 0.12 1.37
N GLY A 100 -0.15 -0.39 0.26
CA GLY A 100 -1.60 -0.42 0.02
C GLY A 100 -2.27 -1.63 0.67
N THR A 101 -3.54 -1.80 0.35
CA THR A 101 -4.38 -2.93 0.84
C THR A 101 -4.89 -3.80 -0.31
N ASP A 102 -4.20 -3.80 -1.43
CA ASP A 102 -4.69 -4.41 -2.67
C ASP A 102 -3.90 -5.64 -3.11
N CYS A 103 -2.89 -6.09 -2.34
CA CYS A 103 -1.96 -7.14 -2.71
C CYS A 103 -2.02 -8.31 -1.71
N LEU A 104 -2.65 -9.44 -2.10
CA LEU A 104 -2.67 -10.67 -1.29
C LEU A 104 -1.40 -11.52 -1.45
N ASP A 105 -0.54 -11.23 -2.40
CA ASP A 105 0.76 -11.88 -2.55
C ASP A 105 1.79 -11.29 -1.56
N LEU A 106 1.49 -10.14 -0.93
CA LEU A 106 2.36 -9.54 0.09
C LEU A 106 2.40 -10.44 1.33
N THR A 107 3.59 -10.76 1.81
CA THR A 107 3.82 -11.62 2.97
C THR A 107 4.62 -10.90 4.05
N PRO A 108 4.65 -11.41 5.30
CA PRO A 108 5.51 -10.88 6.35
C PRO A 108 6.99 -10.84 5.95
N MET A 109 7.44 -11.83 5.16
CA MET A 109 8.82 -11.91 4.66
C MET A 109 9.14 -10.73 3.73
N HIS A 110 8.23 -10.35 2.84
CA HIS A 110 8.42 -9.19 1.96
C HIS A 110 8.62 -7.89 2.75
N LEU A 111 7.88 -7.68 3.84
CA LEU A 111 8.05 -6.52 4.72
C LEU A 111 9.41 -6.54 5.43
N GLN A 112 9.81 -7.71 5.93
CA GLN A 112 11.11 -7.88 6.58
C GLN A 112 12.28 -7.70 5.61
N ASP A 113 12.15 -8.21 4.36
CA ASP A 113 13.17 -8.05 3.31
C ASP A 113 13.29 -6.59 2.87
N ALA A 114 12.16 -5.90 2.72
CA ALA A 114 12.14 -4.47 2.44
C ALA A 114 12.80 -3.67 3.57
N ALA A 115 12.47 -3.98 4.82
CA ALA A 115 13.09 -3.35 5.99
C ALA A 115 14.60 -3.58 6.04
N ARG A 116 15.07 -4.80 5.78
CA ARG A 116 16.51 -5.11 5.71
C ARG A 116 17.22 -4.37 4.59
N SER A 117 16.55 -4.23 3.43
CA SER A 117 17.13 -3.55 2.28
C SER A 117 17.43 -2.06 2.54
N LEU A 118 16.71 -1.42 3.46
CA LEU A 118 16.94 -0.03 3.85
C LEU A 118 18.25 0.19 4.63
N ALA A 119 18.91 -0.86 5.09
CA ALA A 119 20.23 -0.72 5.70
C ALA A 119 21.31 -0.25 4.68
N ASP A 120 21.14 -0.60 3.40
CA ASP A 120 22.10 -0.31 2.35
C ASP A 120 21.55 0.60 1.24
N HIS A 121 20.25 0.93 1.26
CA HIS A 121 19.57 1.69 0.21
C HIS A 121 18.68 2.78 0.82
N GLU A 122 18.60 3.94 0.15
CA GLU A 122 17.70 5.02 0.52
C GLU A 122 16.25 4.73 0.11
N LEU A 123 16.04 3.89 -0.91
CA LEU A 123 14.73 3.52 -1.43
C LEU A 123 14.63 2.02 -1.73
N VAL A 124 13.56 1.39 -1.26
CA VAL A 124 13.15 0.04 -1.66
C VAL A 124 11.76 0.06 -2.28
N LEU A 125 11.56 -0.71 -3.34
CA LEU A 125 10.29 -0.84 -4.04
C LEU A 125 9.93 -2.33 -4.19
N ILE A 126 8.66 -2.67 -4.01
CA ILE A 126 8.05 -3.91 -4.51
C ILE A 126 7.13 -3.50 -5.65
N PRO A 127 7.51 -3.73 -6.92
CA PRO A 127 6.68 -3.38 -8.06
C PRO A 127 5.37 -4.18 -8.07
N ALA A 128 4.31 -3.57 -8.62
CA ALA A 128 3.04 -4.23 -8.91
C ALA A 128 2.90 -4.49 -10.42
N LEU A 129 2.14 -5.53 -10.79
CA LEU A 129 1.96 -5.92 -12.19
C LEU A 129 1.25 -4.84 -13.03
N ASP A 130 0.46 -3.97 -12.40
CA ASP A 130 -0.20 -2.83 -13.06
C ASP A 130 0.75 -1.67 -13.42
N GLY A 131 2.03 -1.77 -13.02
CA GLY A 131 3.06 -0.73 -13.22
C GLY A 131 3.15 0.29 -12.09
N GLY A 132 2.40 0.09 -11.00
CA GLY A 132 2.57 0.74 -9.71
C GLY A 132 3.57 0.03 -8.81
N TYR A 133 3.35 0.10 -7.51
CA TYR A 133 4.09 -0.66 -6.51
C TYR A 133 3.19 -1.05 -5.33
N ALA A 134 3.33 -2.27 -4.85
CA ALA A 134 2.64 -2.79 -3.66
C ALA A 134 3.27 -2.25 -2.37
N LEU A 135 4.58 -1.94 -2.42
CA LEU A 135 5.34 -1.38 -1.31
C LEU A 135 6.35 -0.35 -1.82
N ILE A 136 6.48 0.73 -1.08
CA ILE A 136 7.59 1.67 -1.17
C ILE A 136 8.15 1.92 0.22
N GLY A 137 9.47 1.89 0.38
CA GLY A 137 10.15 2.20 1.65
C GLY A 137 11.30 3.15 1.44
N CYS A 138 11.55 4.02 2.43
CA CYS A 138 12.69 4.93 2.38
C CYS A 138 13.26 5.23 3.76
N THR A 139 14.55 5.61 3.78
CA THR A 139 15.25 6.10 4.99
C THR A 139 15.18 7.61 5.11
N THR A 140 14.90 8.30 4.02
CA THR A 140 14.74 9.76 3.93
C THR A 140 13.73 10.09 2.86
N ILE A 141 13.03 11.21 3.01
CA ILE A 141 12.00 11.61 2.05
C ILE A 141 12.22 13.03 1.55
N GLU A 142 12.24 13.18 0.24
CA GLU A 142 12.34 14.45 -0.47
C GLU A 142 11.07 14.68 -1.31
N PRO A 143 10.53 15.91 -1.38
CA PRO A 143 9.33 16.21 -2.18
C PRO A 143 9.48 15.83 -3.66
N GLY A 144 10.71 15.81 -4.14
CA GLY A 144 11.07 15.46 -5.52
C GLY A 144 10.76 14.01 -5.89
N LEU A 145 10.66 13.09 -4.90
CA LEU A 145 10.42 11.66 -5.16
C LEU A 145 9.08 11.43 -5.86
N PHE A 146 8.05 12.17 -5.48
CA PHE A 146 6.69 12.03 -6.02
C PHE A 146 6.31 13.11 -7.03
N ARG A 147 7.31 13.89 -7.53
CA ARG A 147 7.05 14.97 -8.48
C ARG A 147 6.67 14.44 -9.85
N ASP A 148 5.64 15.04 -10.43
CA ASP A 148 5.17 14.81 -11.81
C ASP A 148 4.85 13.34 -12.12
N LEU A 149 4.44 12.55 -11.11
CA LEU A 149 4.00 11.19 -11.30
C LEU A 149 2.62 11.14 -11.95
N LEU A 150 2.49 10.33 -13.00
CA LEU A 150 1.21 10.04 -13.63
C LEU A 150 0.51 8.91 -12.86
N TRP A 151 -0.10 9.27 -11.73
CA TRP A 151 -0.81 8.32 -10.87
C TRP A 151 -1.89 7.54 -11.61
N SER A 152 -2.16 6.32 -11.16
CA SER A 152 -3.13 5.38 -11.78
C SER A 152 -2.78 5.00 -13.22
N THR A 153 -1.51 4.98 -13.58
CA THR A 153 -0.98 4.48 -14.85
C THR A 153 0.14 3.47 -14.63
N ASP A 154 0.45 2.70 -15.67
CA ASP A 154 1.55 1.73 -15.73
C ASP A 154 2.97 2.36 -15.65
N LYS A 155 3.04 3.68 -15.45
CA LYS A 155 4.31 4.45 -15.44
C LYS A 155 4.79 4.81 -14.04
N VAL A 156 3.95 4.62 -13.01
CA VAL A 156 4.21 5.10 -11.63
C VAL A 156 5.53 4.56 -11.10
N TYR A 157 5.75 3.24 -11.16
CA TYR A 157 7.00 2.63 -10.70
C TYR A 157 8.22 3.22 -11.41
N ARG A 158 8.20 3.27 -12.75
CA ARG A 158 9.33 3.76 -13.55
C ARG A 158 9.64 5.22 -13.29
N GLN A 159 8.61 6.05 -13.13
CA GLN A 159 8.77 7.48 -12.84
C GLN A 159 9.31 7.71 -11.43
N THR A 160 8.82 6.97 -10.42
CA THR A 160 9.33 7.03 -9.04
C THR A 160 10.81 6.62 -9.01
N PHE A 161 11.16 5.52 -9.69
CA PHE A 161 12.54 5.07 -9.80
C PHE A 161 13.46 6.14 -10.44
N ALA A 162 13.01 6.76 -11.54
CA ALA A 162 13.76 7.82 -12.21
C ALA A 162 13.91 9.08 -11.33
N ASN A 163 12.89 9.44 -10.56
CA ASN A 163 12.97 10.54 -9.61
C ASN A 163 13.97 10.25 -8.48
N ALA A 164 13.95 9.04 -7.93
CA ALA A 164 14.90 8.61 -6.92
C ALA A 164 16.34 8.66 -7.41
N GLN A 165 16.60 8.26 -8.67
CA GLN A 165 17.93 8.40 -9.28
C GLN A 165 18.37 9.87 -9.39
N ARG A 166 17.46 10.79 -9.73
CA ARG A 166 17.76 12.25 -9.76
C ARG A 166 18.07 12.81 -8.38
N LEU A 167 17.53 12.21 -7.33
CA LEU A 167 17.81 12.54 -5.93
C LEU A 167 19.09 11.85 -5.41
N ASN A 168 19.79 11.07 -6.26
CA ASN A 168 20.96 10.27 -5.92
C ASN A 168 20.67 9.20 -4.85
N TYR A 169 19.46 8.69 -4.78
CA TYR A 169 19.12 7.57 -3.91
C TYR A 169 19.70 6.27 -4.47
N ARG A 170 20.26 5.44 -3.60
CA ARG A 170 20.51 4.03 -3.90
C ARG A 170 19.18 3.31 -3.84
N VAL A 171 18.74 2.76 -4.96
CA VAL A 171 17.43 2.14 -5.11
C VAL A 171 17.60 0.64 -5.29
N THR A 172 16.81 -0.14 -4.56
CA THR A 172 16.63 -1.55 -4.82
C THR A 172 15.17 -1.89 -5.07
N SER A 173 14.93 -2.96 -5.82
CA SER A 173 13.59 -3.49 -6.05
C SER A 173 13.57 -4.97 -5.73
N LEU A 174 12.55 -5.39 -5.00
CA LEU A 174 12.27 -6.79 -4.72
C LEU A 174 11.41 -7.39 -5.85
N GLU A 175 10.93 -8.59 -5.67
CA GLU A 175 10.09 -9.26 -6.66
C GLU A 175 8.78 -8.52 -6.93
N THR A 176 8.26 -8.64 -8.16
CA THR A 176 7.01 -8.03 -8.56
C THR A 176 5.83 -8.85 -8.04
N LEU A 177 4.85 -8.20 -7.41
CA LEU A 177 3.65 -8.82 -6.88
C LEU A 177 2.41 -8.46 -7.70
N ARG A 178 1.34 -9.22 -7.49
CA ARG A 178 0.03 -8.96 -8.11
C ARG A 178 -0.83 -8.14 -7.16
N ASP A 179 -1.40 -7.08 -7.68
CA ASP A 179 -2.50 -6.33 -7.08
C ASP A 179 -3.86 -6.86 -7.59
N ILE A 180 -4.92 -6.59 -6.85
CA ILE A 180 -6.27 -7.04 -7.16
C ILE A 180 -7.13 -5.85 -7.53
N ASP A 181 -7.35 -5.63 -8.83
CA ASP A 181 -8.12 -4.49 -9.31
C ASP A 181 -9.28 -4.86 -10.25
N THR A 182 -9.19 -5.98 -10.94
CA THR A 182 -10.16 -6.43 -11.95
C THR A 182 -10.72 -7.82 -11.63
N LEU A 183 -11.81 -8.21 -12.32
CA LEU A 183 -12.36 -9.55 -12.20
C LEU A 183 -11.34 -10.64 -12.58
N GLN A 184 -10.48 -10.37 -13.56
CA GLN A 184 -9.43 -11.30 -13.97
C GLN A 184 -8.41 -11.53 -12.86
N ASP A 185 -8.11 -10.52 -12.02
CA ASP A 185 -7.21 -10.69 -10.90
C ASP A 185 -7.80 -11.62 -9.84
N LEU A 186 -9.12 -11.59 -9.63
CA LEU A 186 -9.80 -12.48 -8.67
C LEU A 186 -9.67 -13.95 -9.04
N GLU A 187 -9.49 -14.29 -10.32
CA GLU A 187 -9.34 -15.68 -10.77
C GLU A 187 -8.09 -16.37 -10.18
N HIS A 188 -7.11 -15.59 -9.75
CA HIS A 188 -5.91 -16.09 -9.09
C HIS A 188 -6.10 -16.39 -7.60
N TYR A 189 -7.25 -16.01 -7.00
CA TYR A 189 -7.54 -16.12 -5.57
C TYR A 189 -8.86 -16.85 -5.33
N PRO A 190 -8.85 -18.20 -5.22
CA PRO A 190 -10.05 -19.02 -5.02
C PRO A 190 -10.90 -18.60 -3.81
N GLU A 191 -10.25 -18.10 -2.76
CA GLU A 191 -10.91 -17.58 -1.56
C GLU A 191 -11.77 -16.34 -1.86
N LEU A 192 -11.31 -15.45 -2.75
CA LEU A 192 -12.10 -14.29 -3.16
C LEU A 192 -13.26 -14.69 -4.07
N LEU A 193 -13.06 -15.68 -4.95
CA LEU A 193 -14.16 -16.22 -5.76
C LEU A 193 -15.24 -16.86 -4.87
N ALA A 194 -14.86 -17.61 -3.85
CA ALA A 194 -15.79 -18.17 -2.87
C ALA A 194 -16.52 -17.06 -2.09
N LEU A 195 -15.80 -15.98 -1.71
CA LEU A 195 -16.37 -14.84 -1.00
C LEU A 195 -17.46 -14.13 -1.81
N ILE A 196 -17.28 -13.95 -3.12
CA ILE A 196 -18.29 -13.30 -3.98
C ILE A 196 -19.41 -14.25 -4.42
N ALA A 197 -19.21 -15.56 -4.40
CA ALA A 197 -20.24 -16.55 -4.70
C ALA A 197 -21.25 -16.70 -3.55
N SER A 198 -20.82 -16.44 -2.31
CA SER A 198 -21.72 -16.47 -1.14
C SER A 198 -22.61 -15.23 -1.13
N SER A 199 -23.93 -15.47 -1.02
CA SER A 199 -24.99 -14.44 -1.07
C SER A 199 -24.96 -13.50 0.13
#